data_59d48746f0c197c0de9c162dd78858b9
#
_entry.id   59d48746f0c197c0de9c162dd78858b9
#
_cell.length_a   1.000
_cell.length_b   1.000
_cell.length_c   1.000
_cell.angle_alpha   90.00
_cell.angle_beta   90.00
_cell.angle_gamma   90.00
#
_symmetry.space_group_name_H-M   'P 1'
#
loop_
_entity.id
_entity.type
_entity.pdbx_description
1 polymer ?
#
loop_
_entity_poly.entity_id
_entity_poly.type
_entity_poly.pdbx_seq_one_letter_code
_entity_poly.pdbx_strand_id
1 'polypeptide(L)'
;AHLNIQSPSSYSKTDSYNFPKSKFEGSRNLDSKEIEILKKNGCISSDNSWKNIFVSEEYFDPELIQNCEFYGTVVIGKLRFGTLRFHDLELSCGLYNSYIADCAIGDDVCVRNVKYLVNYEIGNRVILFNVDEMSCTTHSKFGNGILKQNESEDVRIKIGVANENDQRAV
;
A
#
# COMPACT_ATOMS: atom_id res chain seq x y z
N ALA A 1 11.84 10.22 24.66
CA ALA A 1 12.76 9.19 24.23
C ALA A 1 12.52 8.97 22.74
N HIS A 2 13.40 9.47 21.87
CA HIS A 2 13.34 9.16 20.45
C HIS A 2 13.71 7.69 20.27
N LEU A 3 12.77 6.89 19.83
CA LEU A 3 13.04 5.55 19.33
C LEU A 3 13.85 5.72 18.03
N ASN A 4 15.11 5.39 18.10
CA ASN A 4 15.99 5.33 16.93
C ASN A 4 15.63 4.07 16.16
N ILE A 5 14.62 4.15 15.29
CA ILE A 5 14.29 3.08 14.35
C ILE A 5 15.40 3.13 13.30
N GLN A 6 16.38 2.22 13.42
CA GLN A 6 17.31 1.99 12.33
C GLN A 6 16.49 1.55 11.12
N SER A 7 16.51 2.36 10.07
CA SER A 7 16.02 1.94 8.75
C SER A 7 16.70 0.61 8.39
N PRO A 8 15.93 -0.39 7.90
CA PRO A 8 16.54 -1.62 7.41
C PRO A 8 17.57 -1.26 6.35
N SER A 9 18.82 -1.62 6.60
CA SER A 9 19.99 -1.20 5.83
C SER A 9 20.12 -1.86 4.45
N SER A 10 19.02 -2.29 3.83
CA SER A 10 19.05 -3.06 2.59
C SER A 10 18.05 -2.64 1.50
N TYR A 11 17.36 -1.51 1.64
CA TYR A 11 16.57 -1.01 0.52
C TYR A 11 17.52 -0.40 -0.52
N SER A 12 17.95 -1.22 -1.48
CA SER A 12 18.70 -0.72 -2.63
C SER A 12 17.71 -0.14 -3.65
N LYS A 13 18.01 1.01 -4.21
CA LYS A 13 17.26 1.67 -5.29
C LYS A 13 17.03 0.77 -6.54
N THR A 14 17.67 -0.40 -6.59
CA THR A 14 17.57 -1.38 -7.67
C THR A 14 16.34 -2.29 -7.57
N ASP A 15 15.63 -2.30 -6.44
CA ASP A 15 14.46 -3.15 -6.21
C ASP A 15 13.13 -2.38 -6.27
N SER A 16 13.11 -1.17 -6.83
CA SER A 16 11.87 -0.42 -6.99
C SER A 16 10.95 -1.13 -7.98
N TYR A 17 9.72 -1.39 -7.57
CA TYR A 17 8.70 -2.00 -8.39
C TYR A 17 8.31 -1.08 -9.54
N ASN A 18 8.43 -1.55 -10.78
CA ASN A 18 7.93 -0.83 -11.95
C ASN A 18 6.44 -1.12 -12.12
N PHE A 19 5.60 -0.21 -11.64
CA PHE A 19 4.16 -0.31 -11.84
C PHE A 19 3.81 -0.30 -13.33
N PRO A 20 2.90 -1.17 -13.79
CA PRO A 20 2.38 -1.09 -15.15
C PRO A 20 1.69 0.27 -15.36
N LYS A 21 1.77 0.79 -16.59
CA LYS A 21 1.18 2.11 -16.93
C LYS A 21 -0.29 2.24 -16.55
N SER A 22 -1.04 1.14 -16.60
CA SER A 22 -2.45 1.09 -16.19
C SER A 22 -2.70 1.52 -14.73
N LYS A 23 -1.70 1.43 -13.85
CA LYS A 23 -1.85 1.90 -12.47
C LYS A 23 -1.83 3.43 -12.32
N PHE A 24 -1.37 4.14 -13.34
CA PHE A 24 -1.36 5.59 -13.37
C PHE A 24 -2.57 6.18 -14.13
N GLU A 25 -3.40 5.34 -14.75
CA GLU A 25 -4.62 5.80 -15.41
C GLU A 25 -5.58 6.44 -14.40
N GLY A 26 -6.06 7.65 -14.69
CA GLY A 26 -6.91 8.43 -13.79
C GLY A 26 -6.20 8.95 -12.54
N SER A 27 -4.86 9.03 -12.56
CA SER A 27 -4.07 9.64 -11.51
C SER A 27 -3.27 10.85 -11.99
N ARG A 28 -3.02 11.77 -11.07
CA ARG A 28 -2.22 12.99 -11.26
C ARG A 28 -1.20 13.16 -10.15
N ASN A 29 -0.24 14.03 -10.37
CA ASN A 29 0.64 14.45 -9.27
C ASN A 29 -0.13 15.33 -8.26
N LEU A 30 0.41 15.41 -7.05
CA LEU A 30 -0.04 16.34 -6.03
C LEU A 30 0.14 17.80 -6.48
N ASP A 31 -0.78 18.65 -6.13
CA ASP A 31 -0.62 20.09 -6.26
C ASP A 31 0.10 20.70 -5.05
N SER A 32 0.47 21.99 -5.15
CA SER A 32 1.22 22.67 -4.09
C SER A 32 0.45 22.81 -2.80
N LYS A 33 -0.88 22.96 -2.85
CA LYS A 33 -1.74 23.10 -1.65
C LYS A 33 -1.87 21.75 -0.93
N GLU A 34 -2.05 20.68 -1.68
CA GLU A 34 -2.10 19.33 -1.16
C GLU A 34 -0.78 18.96 -0.45
N ILE A 35 0.35 19.31 -1.06
CA ILE A 35 1.67 19.09 -0.46
C ILE A 35 1.82 19.87 0.85
N GLU A 36 1.34 21.14 0.90
CA GLU A 36 1.38 21.93 2.12
C GLU A 36 0.53 21.31 3.24
N ILE A 37 -0.65 20.80 2.92
CA ILE A 37 -1.52 20.09 3.86
C ILE A 37 -0.83 18.82 4.36
N LEU A 38 -0.29 18.00 3.47
CA LEU A 38 0.42 16.78 3.85
C LEU A 38 1.62 17.06 4.78
N LYS A 39 2.40 18.10 4.48
CA LYS A 39 3.50 18.54 5.36
C LYS A 39 3.00 19.01 6.73
N LYS A 40 1.92 19.78 6.77
CA LYS A 40 1.28 20.21 8.01
C LYS A 40 0.77 19.04 8.84
N ASN A 41 0.26 18.00 8.18
CA ASN A 41 -0.21 16.76 8.79
C ASN A 41 0.95 15.82 9.19
N GLY A 42 2.20 16.27 9.15
CA GLY A 42 3.36 15.50 9.58
C GLY A 42 3.84 14.46 8.57
N CYS A 43 3.41 14.56 7.31
CA CYS A 43 3.86 13.64 6.27
C CYS A 43 5.19 14.08 5.65
N ILE A 44 5.99 13.12 5.25
CA ILE A 44 7.27 13.35 4.58
C ILE A 44 7.39 12.49 3.31
N SER A 45 8.11 13.01 2.32
CA SER A 45 8.54 12.27 1.14
C SER A 45 10.05 12.15 1.17
N SER A 46 10.60 10.99 0.82
CA SER A 46 12.02 10.67 0.94
C SER A 46 12.97 11.63 0.23
N ASP A 47 12.52 12.21 -0.87
CA ASP A 47 13.29 13.14 -1.69
C ASP A 47 12.85 14.60 -1.54
N ASN A 48 11.88 14.87 -0.66
CA ASN A 48 11.21 16.16 -0.47
C ASN A 48 10.57 16.75 -1.75
N SER A 49 10.59 16.02 -2.85
CA SER A 49 10.08 16.51 -4.14
C SER A 49 8.60 16.22 -4.35
N TRP A 50 8.06 15.19 -3.74
CA TRP A 50 6.68 14.71 -3.88
C TRP A 50 6.29 14.28 -5.32
N LYS A 51 7.23 14.30 -6.25
CA LYS A 51 6.99 14.05 -7.68
C LYS A 51 6.57 12.61 -8.01
N ASN A 52 6.97 11.67 -7.16
CA ASN A 52 6.69 10.25 -7.34
C ASN A 52 5.44 9.80 -6.57
N ILE A 53 4.65 10.75 -6.05
CA ILE A 53 3.38 10.48 -5.39
C ILE A 53 2.26 10.94 -6.31
N PHE A 54 1.41 9.99 -6.65
CA PHE A 54 0.28 10.16 -7.56
C PHE A 54 -1.02 9.93 -6.80
N VAL A 55 -2.02 10.73 -7.09
CA VAL A 55 -3.33 10.68 -6.43
C VAL A 55 -4.44 10.66 -7.48
N SER A 56 -5.61 10.18 -7.13
CA SER A 56 -6.73 10.12 -8.06
C SER A 56 -7.09 11.50 -8.62
N GLU A 57 -7.33 11.57 -9.94
CA GLU A 57 -7.84 12.78 -10.59
C GLU A 57 -9.29 13.11 -10.21
N GLU A 58 -10.10 12.07 -9.90
CA GLU A 58 -11.52 12.27 -9.63
C GLU A 58 -11.76 12.86 -8.22
N TYR A 59 -11.07 12.35 -7.22
CA TYR A 59 -11.22 12.80 -5.84
C TYR A 59 -10.03 12.40 -4.98
N PHE A 60 -9.51 13.34 -4.24
CA PHE A 60 -8.46 13.12 -3.25
C PHE A 60 -8.58 14.15 -2.12
N ASP A 61 -8.59 13.70 -0.88
CA ASP A 61 -8.61 14.55 0.32
C ASP A 61 -7.32 14.36 1.12
N PRO A 62 -6.37 15.30 1.06
CA PRO A 62 -5.10 15.21 1.78
C PRO A 62 -5.24 15.26 3.30
N GLU A 63 -6.37 15.73 3.85
CA GLU A 63 -6.62 15.73 5.30
C GLU A 63 -6.79 14.31 5.87
N LEU A 64 -7.08 13.33 5.01
CA LEU A 64 -7.18 11.92 5.40
C LEU A 64 -5.81 11.21 5.47
N ILE A 65 -4.71 11.95 5.34
CA ILE A 65 -3.35 11.41 5.42
C ILE A 65 -2.59 12.16 6.51
N GLN A 66 -2.10 11.41 7.52
CA GLN A 66 -1.42 11.99 8.67
C GLN A 66 -0.23 11.13 9.12
N ASN A 67 0.89 11.76 9.43
CA ASN A 67 2.09 11.14 9.95
C ASN A 67 2.56 9.95 9.09
N CYS A 68 2.54 10.11 7.77
CA CYS A 68 2.97 9.07 6.84
C CYS A 68 4.31 9.42 6.20
N GLU A 69 5.11 8.40 5.96
CA GLU A 69 6.37 8.49 5.24
C GLU A 69 6.24 7.79 3.89
N PHE A 70 6.55 8.51 2.81
CA PHE A 70 6.44 8.00 1.46
C PHE A 70 7.80 7.88 0.79
N TYR A 71 8.06 6.71 0.20
CA TYR A 71 9.29 6.41 -0.52
C TYR A 71 8.99 5.81 -1.90
N GLY A 72 9.91 6.05 -2.86
CA GLY A 72 9.76 5.54 -4.21
C GLY A 72 8.48 6.04 -4.89
N THR A 73 7.81 5.18 -5.62
CA THR A 73 6.57 5.49 -6.34
C THR A 73 5.35 5.06 -5.54
N VAL A 74 4.47 5.98 -5.21
CA VAL A 74 3.22 5.67 -4.51
C VAL A 74 2.05 6.21 -5.31
N VAL A 75 1.09 5.35 -5.61
CA VAL A 75 -0.16 5.70 -6.28
C VAL A 75 -1.31 5.52 -5.30
N ILE A 76 -2.10 6.55 -5.08
CA ILE A 76 -3.22 6.55 -4.12
C ILE A 76 -4.51 6.78 -4.90
N GLY A 77 -5.44 5.85 -4.79
CA GLY A 77 -6.77 5.94 -5.36
C GLY A 77 -7.63 7.04 -4.73
N LYS A 78 -8.94 6.99 -4.96
CA LYS A 78 -9.89 7.94 -4.36
C LYS A 78 -9.89 7.77 -2.85
N LEU A 79 -9.65 8.83 -2.13
CA LEU A 79 -9.63 8.80 -0.68
C LEU A 79 -10.70 9.77 -0.16
N ARG A 80 -11.84 9.20 0.26
CA ARG A 80 -13.03 9.94 0.70
C ARG A 80 -13.23 9.76 2.21
N PHE A 81 -13.78 10.78 2.83
CA PHE A 81 -14.20 10.66 4.23
C PHE A 81 -15.26 9.56 4.37
N GLY A 82 -15.03 8.63 5.27
CA GLY A 82 -15.92 7.50 5.52
C GLY A 82 -15.31 6.53 6.51
N THR A 83 -16.05 5.48 6.83
CA THR A 83 -15.58 4.41 7.71
C THR A 83 -15.69 3.05 7.04
N LEU A 84 -14.74 2.18 7.34
CA LEU A 84 -14.78 0.78 7.01
C LEU A 84 -15.04 -0.04 8.27
N ARG A 85 -15.88 -1.03 8.15
CA ARG A 85 -16.24 -1.91 9.26
C ARG A 85 -15.95 -3.36 8.92
N PHE A 86 -15.32 -4.03 9.87
CA PHE A 86 -15.10 -5.48 9.82
C PHE A 86 -15.37 -6.05 11.23
N HIS A 87 -16.41 -6.83 11.38
CA HIS A 87 -16.95 -7.27 12.67
C HIS A 87 -17.26 -6.09 13.60
N ASP A 88 -16.60 -6.03 14.75
CA ASP A 88 -16.67 -4.96 15.75
C ASP A 88 -15.65 -3.84 15.54
N LEU A 89 -14.74 -4.00 14.59
CA LEU A 89 -13.76 -2.99 14.24
C LEU A 89 -14.36 -1.99 13.24
N GLU A 90 -14.34 -0.71 13.61
CA GLU A 90 -14.74 0.39 12.73
C GLU A 90 -13.64 1.44 12.68
N LEU A 91 -13.13 1.72 11.48
CA LEU A 91 -12.00 2.61 11.25
C LEU A 91 -12.27 3.59 10.13
N SER A 92 -11.84 4.83 10.31
CA SER A 92 -11.92 5.86 9.28
C SER A 92 -11.03 5.54 8.10
N CYS A 93 -11.52 5.76 6.89
CA CYS A 93 -10.71 5.74 5.68
C CYS A 93 -9.56 6.75 5.79
N GLY A 94 -8.44 6.42 5.20
CA GLY A 94 -7.26 7.28 5.20
C GLY A 94 -5.96 6.50 5.45
N LEU A 95 -4.85 7.23 5.43
CA LEU A 95 -3.52 6.71 5.71
C LEU A 95 -2.97 7.39 6.95
N TYR A 96 -2.64 6.61 7.98
CA TYR A 96 -2.26 7.16 9.29
C TYR A 96 -1.05 6.43 9.87
N ASN A 97 -0.06 7.18 10.34
CA ASN A 97 1.09 6.66 11.09
C ASN A 97 1.76 5.47 10.37
N SER A 98 2.04 5.60 9.09
CA SER A 98 2.48 4.46 8.26
C SER A 98 3.65 4.83 7.36
N TYR A 99 4.54 3.85 7.15
CA TYR A 99 5.62 3.91 6.16
C TYR A 99 5.18 3.17 4.91
N ILE A 100 5.20 3.83 3.77
CA ILE A 100 4.68 3.30 2.51
C ILE A 100 5.71 3.53 1.40
N ALA A 101 6.16 2.46 0.76
CA ALA A 101 7.15 2.52 -0.30
C ALA A 101 6.78 1.66 -1.50
N ASP A 102 6.85 2.24 -2.70
CA ASP A 102 6.57 1.55 -3.96
C ASP A 102 5.25 0.75 -3.91
N CYS A 103 4.16 1.44 -3.56
CA CYS A 103 2.84 0.84 -3.39
C CYS A 103 1.78 1.49 -4.28
N ALA A 104 0.85 0.68 -4.78
CA ALA A 104 -0.41 1.16 -5.35
C ALA A 104 -1.54 0.90 -4.34
N ILE A 105 -2.24 1.94 -3.94
CA ILE A 105 -3.27 1.91 -2.91
C ILE A 105 -4.61 2.23 -3.58
N GLY A 106 -5.58 1.35 -3.40
CA GLY A 106 -6.92 1.48 -3.98
C GLY A 106 -7.79 2.52 -3.29
N ASP A 107 -9.07 2.52 -3.67
CA ASP A 107 -10.04 3.50 -3.20
C ASP A 107 -10.51 3.23 -1.77
N ASP A 108 -10.74 4.30 -1.01
CA ASP A 108 -11.38 4.30 0.31
C ASP A 108 -10.80 3.26 1.28
N VAL A 109 -9.50 3.13 1.31
CA VAL A 109 -8.78 2.22 2.21
C VAL A 109 -8.61 2.82 3.61
N CYS A 110 -8.34 1.96 4.58
CA CYS A 110 -7.82 2.34 5.89
C CYS A 110 -6.47 1.67 6.10
N VAL A 111 -5.38 2.44 6.05
CA VAL A 111 -4.03 1.99 6.40
C VAL A 111 -3.62 2.74 7.66
N ARG A 112 -3.50 2.03 8.78
CA ARG A 112 -3.26 2.66 10.07
C ARG A 112 -2.24 1.88 10.89
N ASN A 113 -1.21 2.58 11.35
CA ASN A 113 -0.13 2.02 12.16
C ASN A 113 0.55 0.83 11.45
N VAL A 114 0.88 1.01 10.17
CA VAL A 114 1.64 0.03 9.38
C VAL A 114 3.09 0.51 9.34
N LYS A 115 3.97 -0.17 10.06
CA LYS A 115 5.35 0.29 10.25
C LYS A 115 6.19 0.17 8.98
N TYR A 116 5.87 -0.80 8.12
CA TYR A 116 6.61 -1.02 6.87
C TYR A 116 5.73 -1.70 5.83
N LEU A 117 5.30 -0.96 4.80
CA LEU A 117 4.51 -1.44 3.68
C LEU A 117 5.27 -1.18 2.38
N VAL A 118 5.75 -2.23 1.72
CA VAL A 118 6.65 -2.11 0.57
C VAL A 118 6.32 -3.09 -0.53
N ASN A 119 6.27 -2.59 -1.78
CA ASN A 119 6.01 -3.35 -3.00
C ASN A 119 4.67 -4.10 -3.00
N TYR A 120 3.60 -3.44 -2.56
CA TYR A 120 2.25 -4.01 -2.55
C TYR A 120 1.26 -3.23 -3.42
N GLU A 121 0.33 -3.98 -3.98
CA GLU A 121 -0.91 -3.46 -4.53
C GLU A 121 -2.04 -3.75 -3.53
N ILE A 122 -2.58 -2.69 -2.94
CA ILE A 122 -3.69 -2.77 -1.99
C ILE A 122 -4.99 -2.48 -2.75
N GLY A 123 -5.94 -3.39 -2.65
CA GLY A 123 -7.25 -3.24 -3.29
C GLY A 123 -8.13 -2.15 -2.65
N ASN A 124 -9.31 -1.95 -3.23
CA ASN A 124 -10.27 -0.97 -2.70
C ASN A 124 -10.88 -1.45 -1.39
N ARG A 125 -11.16 -0.51 -0.48
CA ARG A 125 -11.86 -0.74 0.79
C ARG A 125 -11.17 -1.78 1.69
N VAL A 126 -9.86 -1.83 1.66
CA VAL A 126 -9.03 -2.71 2.50
C VAL A 126 -8.72 -2.03 3.83
N ILE A 127 -8.72 -2.79 4.90
CA ILE A 127 -8.25 -2.37 6.22
C ILE A 127 -6.91 -3.04 6.48
N LEU A 128 -5.86 -2.24 6.66
CA LEU A 128 -4.58 -2.64 7.23
C LEU A 128 -4.41 -1.93 8.57
N PHE A 129 -4.38 -2.68 9.65
CA PHE A 129 -4.39 -2.12 11.00
C PHE A 129 -3.38 -2.82 11.91
N ASN A 130 -2.46 -2.02 12.50
CA ASN A 130 -1.44 -2.51 13.41
C ASN A 130 -0.57 -3.64 12.80
N VAL A 131 -0.03 -3.38 11.62
CA VAL A 131 0.84 -4.33 10.91
C VAL A 131 2.30 -3.90 11.08
N ASP A 132 3.15 -4.79 11.53
CA ASP A 132 4.57 -4.47 11.66
C ASP A 132 5.26 -4.40 10.31
N GLU A 133 5.11 -5.41 9.47
CA GLU A 133 5.75 -5.48 8.16
C GLU A 133 4.91 -6.22 7.14
N MET A 134 4.77 -5.61 5.97
CA MET A 134 4.33 -6.23 4.74
C MET A 134 5.31 -5.81 3.65
N SER A 135 6.20 -6.71 3.28
CA SER A 135 7.18 -6.44 2.24
C SER A 135 7.32 -7.61 1.28
N CYS A 136 7.52 -7.30 0.01
CA CYS A 136 7.90 -8.31 -0.97
C CYS A 136 8.93 -7.74 -1.96
N THR A 137 9.62 -8.64 -2.63
CA THR A 137 10.57 -8.26 -3.69
C THR A 137 9.84 -8.12 -5.03
N THR A 138 10.45 -7.42 -5.99
CA THR A 138 9.89 -7.23 -7.35
C THR A 138 9.66 -8.52 -8.13
N HIS A 139 10.24 -9.63 -7.69
CA HIS A 139 10.12 -10.96 -8.32
C HIS A 139 9.50 -12.00 -7.39
N SER A 140 8.99 -11.60 -6.26
CA SER A 140 8.22 -12.49 -5.37
C SER A 140 6.93 -12.90 -6.08
N LYS A 141 6.68 -14.20 -6.09
CA LYS A 141 5.44 -14.78 -6.64
C LYS A 141 4.86 -15.71 -5.61
N PHE A 142 3.63 -15.44 -5.21
CA PHE A 142 2.92 -16.24 -4.24
C PHE A 142 1.41 -16.22 -4.53
N GLY A 143 0.76 -17.32 -4.21
CA GLY A 143 -0.70 -17.43 -4.27
C GLY A 143 -1.22 -18.20 -5.48
N ASN A 144 -2.54 -18.38 -5.48
CA ASN A 144 -3.27 -19.10 -6.52
C ASN A 144 -3.21 -18.34 -7.86
N GLY A 145 -2.98 -19.06 -8.97
CA GLY A 145 -2.83 -18.45 -10.31
C GLY A 145 -1.43 -17.93 -10.62
N ILE A 146 -0.49 -17.94 -9.69
CA ILE A 146 0.89 -17.52 -9.93
C ILE A 146 1.78 -18.74 -10.14
N LEU A 147 2.35 -18.83 -11.35
CA LEU A 147 3.23 -19.93 -11.76
C LEU A 147 4.67 -19.43 -11.89
N LYS A 148 5.63 -20.28 -11.56
CA LYS A 148 7.02 -20.06 -11.96
C LYS A 148 7.15 -20.27 -13.46
N GLN A 149 8.15 -19.65 -14.05
CA GLN A 149 8.46 -19.87 -15.46
C GLN A 149 8.70 -21.36 -15.73
N ASN A 150 7.98 -21.92 -16.70
CA ASN A 150 8.00 -23.35 -17.07
C ASN A 150 7.39 -24.32 -16.05
N GLU A 151 6.61 -23.87 -15.11
CA GLU A 151 5.86 -24.70 -14.19
C GLU A 151 4.41 -24.85 -14.66
N SER A 152 3.92 -26.10 -14.72
CA SER A 152 2.51 -26.40 -15.02
C SER A 152 1.63 -26.21 -13.79
N GLU A 153 0.37 -25.80 -13.99
CA GLU A 153 -0.61 -25.75 -12.88
C GLU A 153 -0.88 -27.09 -12.23
N ASP A 154 -0.66 -28.18 -12.93
CA ASP A 154 -0.92 -29.53 -12.45
C ASP A 154 0.02 -29.97 -11.31
N VAL A 155 1.17 -29.31 -11.16
CA VAL A 155 2.13 -29.61 -10.08
C VAL A 155 1.85 -28.85 -8.77
N ARG A 156 0.80 -28.04 -8.73
CA ARG A 156 0.43 -27.32 -7.51
C ARG A 156 -0.19 -28.24 -6.49
N ILE A 157 0.28 -28.11 -5.26
CA ILE A 157 -0.38 -28.74 -4.11
C ILE A 157 -1.66 -27.95 -3.85
N LYS A 158 -2.81 -28.59 -4.01
CA LYS A 158 -4.09 -28.04 -3.56
C LYS A 158 -4.14 -28.14 -2.05
N ILE A 159 -3.99 -27.03 -1.38
CA ILE A 159 -4.12 -26.95 0.08
C ILE A 159 -5.59 -26.67 0.38
N GLY A 160 -6.29 -27.61 0.98
CA GLY A 160 -7.62 -27.38 1.55
C GLY A 160 -7.50 -26.45 2.75
N VAL A 161 -8.34 -25.43 2.85
CA VAL A 161 -8.38 -24.54 4.00
C VAL A 161 -8.97 -25.27 5.19
N ALA A 162 -8.33 -25.20 6.34
CA ALA A 162 -8.83 -25.83 7.57
C ALA A 162 -10.27 -25.36 7.86
N ASN A 163 -11.13 -26.29 8.25
CA ASN A 163 -12.56 -26.15 8.51
C ASN A 163 -13.47 -25.99 7.27
N GLU A 164 -12.95 -26.18 6.08
CA GLU A 164 -13.77 -26.18 4.89
C GLU A 164 -13.69 -27.53 4.20
N ASN A 165 -14.83 -28.01 3.76
CA ASN A 165 -14.92 -29.15 2.89
C ASN A 165 -14.05 -28.85 1.67
N ASP A 166 -13.39 -29.83 1.12
CA ASP A 166 -12.43 -29.84 0.00
C ASP A 166 -12.78 -29.02 -1.24
N GLN A 167 -13.70 -28.07 -1.14
CA GLN A 167 -14.23 -27.26 -2.27
C GLN A 167 -13.56 -25.89 -2.41
N ARG A 168 -12.75 -25.47 -1.44
CA ARG A 168 -11.96 -24.23 -1.58
C ARG A 168 -10.48 -24.56 -1.55
N ALA A 169 -9.84 -24.45 -2.70
CA ALA A 169 -8.39 -24.43 -2.81
C ALA A 169 -7.91 -22.98 -2.80
N VAL A 170 -6.89 -22.70 -2.02
CA VAL A 170 -6.17 -21.41 -2.04
C VAL A 170 -5.10 -21.46 -3.11
#